data_7f4d7ca871da99cb2f99e7cf5a33d892
#
_entry.id   7f4d7ca871da99cb2f99e7cf5a33d892
#
_cell.length_a   1.000
_cell.length_b   1.000
_cell.length_c   1.000
_cell.angle_alpha   90.00
_cell.angle_beta   90.00
_cell.angle_gamma   90.00
#
_symmetry.space_group_name_H-M   'P 1'
#
loop_
_entity.id
_entity.type
_entity.pdbx_description
1 polymer ?
#
loop_
_entity_poly.entity_id
_entity_poly.type
_entity_poly.pdbx_seq_one_letter_code
_entity_poly.pdbx_strand_id
1 'polypeptide(L)'
;RCTDIPEIGSPTIILIVDRDELQKQGSKLFTKSKEFLNLGEVSVVKNRTQLRQELGARQSGGFYICTIQKFCDRDDDPIGLINERSNIICFSDEAHRTQLESAKRIKFSKPSEDDDNEKELLDRANEQMKAVLSKPYAKVLREALPHATFVGFTGTPIAETYQTFGAEIDRYTMDQAVADGITVPIKYHPRITKVLFDKEKIRLVEEYYKRCAEEGSTLEDIEASKKAMSSLQVILGEPQRLERLAVDIHDHYIKACSGDPDRVQKAMIVCSKREIAYNLLTIFQEKYPEWFELRKTPEGVSCTDEELEELSEMPTMAMVASVGKNDPKEMYDYLGGVTNDKRSEKLDTAFKQEKSNFRVVIVVDMWITGFDVESLTYLYND
;
A
#
# COMPACT_ATOMS: atom_id res chain seq x y z
N ARG A 1 -27.20 -11.00 5.43
CA ARG A 1 -28.09 -11.85 6.27
C ARG A 1 -28.18 -11.35 7.72
N CYS A 2 -27.24 -10.55 8.23
CA CYS A 2 -27.36 -9.98 9.60
C CYS A 2 -28.66 -9.17 9.79
N THR A 3 -29.18 -8.56 8.72
CA THR A 3 -30.44 -7.80 8.74
C THR A 3 -31.70 -8.68 8.77
N ASP A 4 -31.55 -9.96 8.49
CA ASP A 4 -32.67 -10.94 8.38
C ASP A 4 -32.81 -11.80 9.64
N ILE A 5 -31.95 -11.58 10.63
CA ILE A 5 -31.97 -12.29 11.92
C ILE A 5 -32.75 -11.46 12.93
N PRO A 6 -33.96 -11.92 13.35
CA PRO A 6 -34.82 -11.14 14.26
C PRO A 6 -34.18 -10.78 15.58
N GLU A 7 -33.32 -11.66 16.11
CA GLU A 7 -32.62 -11.49 17.40
C GLU A 7 -31.60 -10.35 17.35
N ILE A 8 -31.05 -10.06 16.18
CA ILE A 8 -30.12 -8.94 15.99
C ILE A 8 -30.86 -7.62 15.81
N GLY A 9 -32.15 -7.70 15.44
CA GLY A 9 -32.97 -6.53 15.19
C GLY A 9 -32.52 -5.78 13.93
N SER A 10 -32.46 -4.46 13.97
CA SER A 10 -31.97 -3.60 12.87
C SER A 10 -30.58 -3.06 13.18
N PRO A 11 -29.51 -3.83 12.93
CA PRO A 11 -28.16 -3.41 13.29
C PRO A 11 -27.67 -2.25 12.44
N THR A 12 -26.83 -1.41 13.03
CA THR A 12 -26.00 -0.48 12.27
C THR A 12 -24.76 -1.23 11.80
N ILE A 13 -24.53 -1.30 10.50
CA ILE A 13 -23.38 -1.97 9.92
C ILE A 13 -22.36 -0.93 9.47
N ILE A 14 -21.11 -1.13 9.85
CA ILE A 14 -19.99 -0.27 9.47
C ILE A 14 -18.95 -1.13 8.77
N LEU A 15 -18.69 -0.85 7.49
CA LEU A 15 -17.57 -1.42 6.75
C LEU A 15 -16.37 -0.47 6.86
N ILE A 16 -15.31 -0.94 7.49
CA ILE A 16 -14.07 -0.21 7.72
C ILE A 16 -13.02 -0.75 6.76
N VAL A 17 -12.47 0.12 5.92
CA VAL A 17 -11.43 -0.21 4.94
C VAL A 17 -10.17 0.60 5.20
N ASP A 18 -9.02 0.14 4.70
CA ASP A 18 -7.75 0.82 4.92
C ASP A 18 -7.52 1.98 3.96
N ARG A 19 -8.02 1.91 2.72
CA ARG A 19 -7.73 2.87 1.65
C ARG A 19 -8.98 3.47 1.02
N ASP A 20 -8.85 4.71 0.54
CA ASP A 20 -9.95 5.41 -0.14
C ASP A 20 -10.37 4.71 -1.46
N GLU A 21 -9.45 4.04 -2.17
CA GLU A 21 -9.78 3.24 -3.35
C GLU A 21 -10.73 2.10 -3.01
N LEU A 22 -10.47 1.38 -1.91
CA LEU A 22 -11.34 0.31 -1.42
C LEU A 22 -12.69 0.86 -0.95
N GLN A 23 -12.70 2.05 -0.35
CA GLN A 23 -13.94 2.75 0.00
C GLN A 23 -14.78 3.06 -1.24
N LYS A 24 -14.17 3.57 -2.32
CA LYS A 24 -14.84 3.84 -3.60
C LYS A 24 -15.39 2.57 -4.25
N GLN A 25 -14.59 1.49 -4.28
CA GLN A 25 -15.01 0.19 -4.83
C GLN A 25 -16.16 -0.42 -4.02
N GLY A 26 -16.02 -0.48 -2.71
CA GLY A 26 -17.07 -0.95 -1.80
C GLY A 26 -18.36 -0.15 -1.95
N SER A 27 -18.26 1.18 -2.03
CA SER A 27 -19.41 2.06 -2.25
C SER A 27 -20.17 1.70 -3.53
N LYS A 28 -19.45 1.54 -4.65
CA LYS A 28 -20.07 1.16 -5.94
C LYS A 28 -20.75 -0.21 -5.85
N LEU A 29 -20.09 -1.19 -5.24
CA LEU A 29 -20.61 -2.55 -5.09
C LEU A 29 -21.87 -2.56 -4.22
N PHE A 30 -21.79 -2.02 -3.01
CA PHE A 30 -22.92 -2.05 -2.07
C PHE A 30 -24.09 -1.17 -2.52
N THR A 31 -23.82 -0.05 -3.22
CA THR A 31 -24.89 0.76 -3.81
C THR A 31 -25.63 0.01 -4.92
N LYS A 32 -24.93 -0.74 -5.77
CA LYS A 32 -25.56 -1.58 -6.81
C LYS A 32 -26.34 -2.75 -6.21
N SER A 33 -25.88 -3.31 -5.11
CA SER A 33 -26.45 -4.50 -4.46
C SER A 33 -27.40 -4.16 -3.30
N LYS A 34 -27.71 -2.89 -3.06
CA LYS A 34 -28.45 -2.44 -1.87
C LYS A 34 -29.83 -3.09 -1.74
N GLU A 35 -30.55 -3.28 -2.86
CA GLU A 35 -31.88 -3.91 -2.87
C GLU A 35 -31.79 -5.40 -2.58
N PHE A 36 -30.83 -6.08 -3.19
CA PHE A 36 -30.58 -7.51 -2.96
C PHE A 36 -30.16 -7.80 -1.51
N LEU A 37 -29.37 -6.92 -0.92
CA LEU A 37 -28.87 -7.06 0.44
C LEU A 37 -29.79 -6.44 1.50
N ASN A 38 -30.87 -5.79 1.09
CA ASN A 38 -31.81 -5.08 1.97
C ASN A 38 -31.12 -4.08 2.92
N LEU A 39 -30.13 -3.32 2.39
CA LEU A 39 -29.28 -2.43 3.20
C LEU A 39 -29.92 -1.06 3.46
N GLY A 40 -30.95 -0.71 2.75
CA GLY A 40 -31.49 0.67 2.76
C GLY A 40 -30.51 1.65 2.10
N GLU A 41 -30.23 2.76 2.76
CA GLU A 41 -29.26 3.76 2.30
C GLU A 41 -27.83 3.38 2.67
N VAL A 42 -26.92 3.42 1.68
CA VAL A 42 -25.49 3.22 1.88
C VAL A 42 -24.82 4.60 2.02
N SER A 43 -24.34 4.91 3.21
CA SER A 43 -23.66 6.16 3.51
C SER A 43 -22.14 6.01 3.41
N VAL A 44 -21.52 6.82 2.55
CA VAL A 44 -20.06 6.90 2.42
C VAL A 44 -19.57 8.05 3.29
N VAL A 45 -18.90 7.72 4.38
CA VAL A 45 -18.39 8.71 5.33
C VAL A 45 -17.20 9.47 4.73
N LYS A 46 -17.33 10.78 4.57
CA LYS A 46 -16.31 11.64 3.96
C LYS A 46 -15.27 12.16 4.96
N ASN A 47 -15.72 12.45 6.19
CA ASN A 47 -14.85 13.03 7.23
C ASN A 47 -15.31 12.66 8.64
N ARG A 48 -14.48 12.99 9.64
CA ARG A 48 -14.71 12.70 11.06
C ARG A 48 -15.96 13.36 11.63
N THR A 49 -16.26 14.59 11.21
CA THR A 49 -17.44 15.32 11.68
C THR A 49 -18.71 14.60 11.26
N GLN A 50 -18.79 14.20 10.01
CA GLN A 50 -19.90 13.39 9.49
C GLN A 50 -20.02 12.06 10.24
N LEU A 51 -18.88 11.36 10.48
CA LEU A 51 -18.83 10.11 11.24
C LEU A 51 -19.49 10.28 12.62
N ARG A 52 -19.07 11.30 13.38
CA ARG A 52 -19.62 11.58 14.70
C ARG A 52 -21.09 11.93 14.68
N GLN A 53 -21.50 12.78 13.74
CA GLN A 53 -22.88 13.24 13.63
C GLN A 53 -23.84 12.10 13.24
N GLU A 54 -23.50 11.36 12.19
CA GLU A 54 -24.39 10.32 11.68
C GLU A 54 -24.43 9.08 12.58
N LEU A 55 -23.28 8.58 13.06
CA LEU A 55 -23.24 7.44 13.96
C LEU A 55 -23.68 7.78 15.38
N GLY A 56 -23.35 8.98 15.89
CA GLY A 56 -23.72 9.41 17.22
C GLY A 56 -25.24 9.59 17.37
N ALA A 57 -25.91 10.12 16.35
CA ALA A 57 -27.34 10.30 16.31
C ALA A 57 -28.14 9.01 15.96
N ARG A 58 -27.46 7.98 15.46
CA ARG A 58 -28.13 6.79 14.92
C ARG A 58 -28.69 5.92 16.02
N GLN A 59 -29.99 5.61 15.95
CA GLN A 59 -30.68 4.76 16.91
C GLN A 59 -30.86 3.31 16.43
N SER A 60 -30.98 3.08 15.13
CA SER A 60 -31.15 1.74 14.54
C SER A 60 -30.81 1.72 13.05
N GLY A 61 -30.46 0.56 12.54
CA GLY A 61 -30.18 0.33 11.12
C GLY A 61 -29.05 1.20 10.55
N GLY A 62 -28.93 1.23 9.23
CA GLY A 62 -27.93 2.01 8.49
C GLY A 62 -26.71 1.20 8.09
N PHE A 63 -26.19 1.51 6.91
CA PHE A 63 -24.96 0.91 6.37
C PHE A 63 -23.96 2.02 6.04
N TYR A 64 -22.80 1.97 6.66
CA TYR A 64 -21.76 2.98 6.55
C TYR A 64 -20.49 2.37 5.97
N ILE A 65 -19.82 3.09 5.08
CA ILE A 65 -18.50 2.73 4.56
C ILE A 65 -17.54 3.85 4.90
N CYS A 66 -16.48 3.55 5.61
CA CYS A 66 -15.48 4.54 6.00
C CYS A 66 -14.07 3.97 6.01
N THR A 67 -13.06 4.83 5.87
CA THR A 67 -11.68 4.43 6.09
C THR A 67 -11.33 4.49 7.57
N ILE A 68 -10.41 3.60 7.99
CA ILE A 68 -9.96 3.51 9.39
C ILE A 68 -9.38 4.83 9.92
N GLN A 69 -8.74 5.63 9.05
CA GLN A 69 -8.14 6.91 9.39
C GLN A 69 -9.16 7.94 9.91
N LYS A 70 -10.45 7.74 9.65
CA LYS A 70 -11.52 8.59 10.18
C LYS A 70 -11.79 8.37 11.66
N PHE A 71 -11.32 7.24 12.21
CA PHE A 71 -11.34 6.96 13.66
C PHE A 71 -10.03 7.36 14.37
N CYS A 72 -9.01 7.86 13.64
CA CYS A 72 -7.74 8.24 14.28
C CYS A 72 -7.94 9.30 15.34
N ASP A 73 -7.25 9.13 16.48
CA ASP A 73 -7.05 10.20 17.41
C ASP A 73 -6.09 11.25 16.85
N ARG A 74 -6.37 12.51 17.17
CA ARG A 74 -5.48 13.65 16.93
C ARG A 74 -5.32 14.37 18.25
N ASP A 75 -4.14 14.93 18.48
CA ASP A 75 -3.81 15.61 19.75
C ASP A 75 -4.83 16.73 20.10
N ASP A 76 -5.30 17.42 19.07
CA ASP A 76 -6.24 18.54 19.14
C ASP A 76 -7.71 18.13 18.93
N ASP A 77 -7.98 16.91 18.51
CA ASP A 77 -9.31 16.39 18.19
C ASP A 77 -9.39 14.87 18.42
N PRO A 78 -9.42 14.39 19.69
CA PRO A 78 -9.62 12.97 19.99
C PRO A 78 -11.00 12.51 19.49
N ILE A 79 -11.08 11.27 18.94
CA ILE A 79 -12.36 10.78 18.41
C ILE A 79 -13.42 10.64 19.51
N GLY A 80 -13.01 10.21 20.70
CA GLY A 80 -13.86 10.00 21.83
C GLY A 80 -14.96 8.94 21.61
N LEU A 81 -15.89 8.89 22.55
CA LEU A 81 -17.06 8.03 22.45
C LEU A 81 -18.03 8.54 21.38
N ILE A 82 -18.41 7.68 20.44
CA ILE A 82 -19.36 8.01 19.37
C ILE A 82 -20.75 7.43 19.71
N ASN A 83 -20.81 6.13 20.03
CA ASN A 83 -22.08 5.46 20.29
C ASN A 83 -21.89 4.25 21.23
N GLU A 84 -22.74 4.10 22.23
CA GLU A 84 -22.68 3.01 23.22
C GLU A 84 -23.59 1.82 22.89
N ARG A 85 -24.27 1.84 21.77
CA ARG A 85 -25.18 0.76 21.39
C ARG A 85 -24.43 -0.54 21.14
N SER A 86 -24.99 -1.64 21.60
CA SER A 86 -24.50 -3.00 21.32
C SER A 86 -24.94 -3.51 19.94
N ASN A 87 -25.97 -2.90 19.34
CA ASN A 87 -26.47 -3.28 18.03
C ASN A 87 -25.74 -2.54 16.88
N ILE A 88 -24.41 -2.59 16.93
CA ILE A 88 -23.50 -2.07 15.91
C ILE A 88 -22.54 -3.21 15.53
N ILE A 89 -22.40 -3.47 14.24
CA ILE A 89 -21.48 -4.49 13.72
C ILE A 89 -20.48 -3.79 12.82
N CYS A 90 -19.20 -3.91 13.18
CA CYS A 90 -18.07 -3.36 12.44
C CYS A 90 -17.36 -4.48 11.69
N PHE A 91 -17.37 -4.45 10.38
CA PHE A 91 -16.56 -5.29 9.52
C PHE A 91 -15.28 -4.53 9.14
N SER A 92 -14.13 -5.02 9.56
CA SER A 92 -12.83 -4.41 9.25
C SER A 92 -12.11 -5.25 8.20
N ASP A 93 -11.94 -4.67 7.03
CA ASP A 93 -11.09 -5.24 5.98
C ASP A 93 -9.62 -4.96 6.29
N GLU A 94 -8.74 -5.84 5.86
CA GLU A 94 -7.31 -5.82 6.18
C GLU A 94 -7.04 -5.61 7.69
N ALA A 95 -7.72 -6.40 8.50
CA ALA A 95 -7.79 -6.23 9.96
C ALA A 95 -6.40 -6.19 10.64
N HIS A 96 -5.36 -6.80 10.07
CA HIS A 96 -3.99 -6.71 10.55
C HIS A 96 -3.43 -5.28 10.52
N ARG A 97 -3.89 -4.43 9.58
CA ARG A 97 -3.44 -3.03 9.45
C ARG A 97 -4.03 -2.10 10.50
N THR A 98 -5.13 -2.49 11.13
CA THR A 98 -5.72 -1.73 12.23
C THR A 98 -4.85 -1.73 13.48
N GLN A 99 -3.86 -2.64 13.55
CA GLN A 99 -2.90 -2.78 14.64
C GLN A 99 -1.65 -1.92 14.45
N LEU A 100 -1.41 -1.42 13.22
CA LEU A 100 -0.27 -0.57 12.97
C LEU A 100 -0.43 0.71 13.78
N GLU A 101 0.51 0.94 14.68
CA GLU A 101 0.68 2.26 15.30
C GLU A 101 0.75 3.29 14.16
N SER A 102 -0.06 4.33 14.22
CA SER A 102 0.09 5.43 13.29
C SER A 102 1.53 5.89 13.39
N ALA A 103 2.24 5.83 12.27
CA ALA A 103 3.67 6.04 12.21
C ALA A 103 4.07 7.24 13.06
N LYS A 104 5.04 7.04 13.94
CA LYS A 104 5.65 8.09 14.76
C LYS A 104 5.94 9.30 13.88
N ARG A 105 5.06 10.28 13.84
CA ARG A 105 5.34 11.57 13.23
C ARG A 105 6.20 12.34 14.20
N ILE A 106 7.51 12.21 14.02
CA ILE A 106 8.46 13.13 14.63
C ILE A 106 8.22 14.48 13.95
N LYS A 107 7.52 15.38 14.62
CA LYS A 107 7.42 16.77 14.19
C LYS A 107 8.77 17.43 14.52
N PHE A 108 9.63 17.56 13.54
CA PHE A 108 10.74 18.49 13.63
C PHE A 108 10.17 19.90 13.50
N SER A 109 10.05 20.64 14.60
CA SER A 109 9.96 22.10 14.52
C SER A 109 11.33 22.62 14.11
N LYS A 110 11.41 23.47 13.07
CA LYS A 110 12.63 24.15 12.72
C LYS A 110 13.08 24.97 13.93
N PRO A 111 14.38 24.91 14.32
CA PRO A 111 14.91 25.84 15.31
C PRO A 111 14.71 27.26 14.80
N SER A 112 14.26 28.18 15.65
CA SER A 112 14.37 29.62 15.38
C SER A 112 15.86 30.00 15.41
N GLU A 113 16.28 30.82 14.47
CA GLU A 113 17.69 31.21 14.24
C GLU A 113 18.35 32.00 15.40
N ASP A 114 17.74 32.11 16.59
CA ASP A 114 18.17 33.02 17.66
C ASP A 114 18.54 32.35 18.99
N ASP A 115 18.74 31.03 19.09
CA ASP A 115 19.07 30.36 20.34
C ASP A 115 20.51 29.79 20.37
N ASP A 116 21.41 30.53 21.06
CA ASP A 116 22.85 30.22 21.23
C ASP A 116 23.17 29.18 22.36
N ASN A 117 22.21 28.35 22.83
CA ASN A 117 22.42 27.42 23.91
C ASN A 117 22.20 25.97 23.53
N GLU A 118 23.25 25.30 23.10
CA GLU A 118 23.27 23.90 22.63
C GLU A 118 22.65 22.90 23.63
N LYS A 119 22.73 23.17 24.94
CA LYS A 119 22.23 22.31 26.01
C LYS A 119 20.70 22.44 26.20
N GLU A 120 20.15 23.64 26.05
CA GLU A 120 18.70 23.88 26.06
C GLU A 120 18.04 23.36 24.79
N LEU A 121 18.74 23.38 23.65
CA LEU A 121 18.30 22.79 22.40
C LEU A 121 18.21 21.25 22.49
N LEU A 122 19.17 20.60 23.19
CA LEU A 122 19.17 19.16 23.40
C LEU A 122 18.06 18.72 24.36
N ASP A 123 17.82 19.48 25.44
CA ASP A 123 16.75 19.19 26.40
C ASP A 123 15.36 19.46 25.82
N ARG A 124 15.18 20.52 25.01
CA ARG A 124 13.96 20.78 24.23
C ARG A 124 13.76 19.74 23.13
N ALA A 125 14.81 19.28 22.47
CA ALA A 125 14.73 18.19 21.49
C ALA A 125 14.34 16.87 22.19
N ASN A 126 14.85 16.59 23.37
CA ASN A 126 14.48 15.41 24.16
C ASN A 126 13.06 15.49 24.76
N GLU A 127 12.57 16.68 25.14
CA GLU A 127 11.16 16.87 25.52
C GLU A 127 10.22 16.80 24.32
N GLN A 128 10.63 17.28 23.15
CA GLN A 128 9.89 17.15 21.90
C GLN A 128 9.97 15.74 21.29
N MET A 129 10.99 14.96 21.68
CA MET A 129 11.09 13.51 21.43
C MET A 129 10.18 12.65 22.32
N LYS A 130 9.32 13.19 23.14
CA LYS A 130 8.18 12.44 23.62
C LYS A 130 7.38 12.03 22.38
N ALA A 131 7.72 10.86 21.86
CA ALA A 131 6.94 10.20 20.85
C ALA A 131 5.50 10.25 21.31
N VAL A 132 4.67 11.05 20.65
CA VAL A 132 3.23 10.94 20.78
C VAL A 132 2.94 9.56 20.23
N LEU A 133 2.87 8.58 21.13
CA LEU A 133 2.44 7.23 20.87
C LEU A 133 0.97 7.36 20.47
N SER A 134 0.71 7.51 19.18
CA SER A 134 -0.64 7.44 18.69
C SER A 134 -1.18 6.05 19.01
N LYS A 135 -2.33 6.03 19.65
CA LYS A 135 -3.00 4.79 20.01
C LYS A 135 -3.24 3.95 18.75
N PRO A 136 -3.03 2.61 18.81
CA PRO A 136 -3.41 1.73 17.71
C PRO A 136 -4.87 1.97 17.31
N TYR A 137 -5.15 1.99 16.02
CA TYR A 137 -6.51 2.25 15.50
C TYR A 137 -7.58 1.34 16.12
N ALA A 138 -7.24 0.06 16.35
CA ALA A 138 -8.14 -0.89 16.98
C ALA A 138 -8.55 -0.48 18.39
N LYS A 139 -7.64 0.13 19.16
CA LYS A 139 -7.95 0.64 20.51
C LYS A 139 -8.87 1.85 20.42
N VAL A 140 -8.58 2.79 19.54
CA VAL A 140 -9.41 3.99 19.33
C VAL A 140 -10.81 3.61 18.84
N LEU A 141 -10.90 2.65 17.95
CA LEU A 141 -12.17 2.12 17.44
C LEU A 141 -13.04 1.52 18.57
N ARG A 142 -12.41 0.73 19.47
CA ARG A 142 -13.11 0.16 20.62
C ARG A 142 -13.51 1.21 21.66
N GLU A 143 -12.72 2.26 21.85
CA GLU A 143 -13.07 3.40 22.72
C GLU A 143 -14.24 4.20 22.12
N ALA A 144 -14.29 4.33 20.80
CA ALA A 144 -15.37 5.05 20.11
C ALA A 144 -16.70 4.27 20.08
N LEU A 145 -16.65 2.95 20.03
CA LEU A 145 -17.81 2.05 19.93
C LEU A 145 -17.65 0.86 20.90
N PRO A 146 -17.71 1.07 22.22
CA PRO A 146 -17.28 0.09 23.21
C PRO A 146 -18.11 -1.19 23.25
N HIS A 147 -19.35 -1.15 22.82
CA HIS A 147 -20.27 -2.29 22.83
C HIS A 147 -20.55 -2.88 21.46
N ALA A 148 -19.89 -2.38 20.42
CA ALA A 148 -20.03 -2.90 19.06
C ALA A 148 -19.38 -4.30 18.91
N THR A 149 -19.93 -5.07 18.01
CA THR A 149 -19.30 -6.35 17.56
C THR A 149 -18.31 -6.05 16.44
N PHE A 150 -17.09 -6.53 16.60
CA PHE A 150 -16.02 -6.35 15.59
C PHE A 150 -15.70 -7.68 14.91
N VAL A 151 -15.73 -7.68 13.59
CA VAL A 151 -15.39 -8.82 12.73
C VAL A 151 -14.25 -8.38 11.81
N GLY A 152 -13.10 -9.05 11.90
CA GLY A 152 -11.93 -8.76 11.08
C GLY A 152 -11.80 -9.73 9.92
N PHE A 153 -11.49 -9.21 8.73
CA PHE A 153 -11.09 -9.97 7.55
C PHE A 153 -9.64 -9.66 7.23
N THR A 154 -8.82 -10.67 7.00
CA THR A 154 -7.40 -10.48 6.63
C THR A 154 -6.82 -11.73 6.01
N GLY A 155 -6.04 -11.57 4.96
CA GLY A 155 -5.22 -12.65 4.40
C GLY A 155 -3.93 -12.91 5.17
N THR A 156 -3.51 -12.01 6.09
CA THR A 156 -2.23 -12.06 6.81
C THR A 156 -2.41 -11.73 8.29
N PRO A 157 -3.10 -12.60 9.07
CA PRO A 157 -3.30 -12.35 10.49
C PRO A 157 -1.98 -12.33 11.26
N ILE A 158 -1.84 -11.37 12.18
CA ILE A 158 -0.71 -11.25 13.13
C ILE A 158 -1.22 -11.51 14.55
N ALA A 159 -0.32 -11.69 15.51
CA ALA A 159 -0.70 -11.99 16.91
C ALA A 159 -1.66 -10.95 17.50
N GLU A 160 -1.44 -9.69 17.21
CA GLU A 160 -2.25 -8.56 17.64
C GLU A 160 -3.66 -8.57 17.02
N THR A 161 -3.81 -9.13 15.81
CA THR A 161 -5.14 -9.30 15.18
C THR A 161 -6.04 -10.18 16.04
N TYR A 162 -5.51 -11.29 16.54
CA TYR A 162 -6.25 -12.19 17.43
C TYR A 162 -6.59 -11.55 18.79
N GLN A 163 -5.71 -10.70 19.31
CA GLN A 163 -5.99 -9.95 20.54
C GLN A 163 -7.15 -8.95 20.37
N THR A 164 -7.28 -8.38 19.19
CA THR A 164 -8.30 -7.37 18.90
C THR A 164 -9.64 -7.99 18.50
N PHE A 165 -9.63 -8.95 17.59
CA PHE A 165 -10.85 -9.50 16.98
C PHE A 165 -11.27 -10.85 17.60
N GLY A 166 -10.41 -11.47 18.41
CA GLY A 166 -10.67 -12.77 19.02
C GLY A 166 -10.15 -13.93 18.17
N ALA A 167 -10.64 -15.14 18.49
CA ALA A 167 -10.27 -16.34 17.78
C ALA A 167 -10.78 -16.31 16.34
N GLU A 168 -10.06 -16.98 15.46
CA GLU A 168 -10.45 -17.19 14.07
C GLU A 168 -11.76 -17.98 14.00
N ILE A 169 -12.70 -17.46 13.21
CA ILE A 169 -14.03 -18.08 13.03
C ILE A 169 -14.00 -19.03 11.85
N ASP A 170 -13.33 -18.62 10.76
CA ASP A 170 -13.23 -19.38 9.53
C ASP A 170 -11.94 -19.03 8.77
N ARG A 171 -11.45 -19.98 7.99
CA ARG A 171 -10.24 -19.83 7.19
C ARG A 171 -10.43 -20.43 5.81
N TYR A 172 -10.17 -19.62 4.80
CA TYR A 172 -10.09 -20.05 3.41
C TYR A 172 -8.64 -19.91 2.93
N THR A 173 -7.95 -21.04 2.82
CA THR A 173 -6.52 -21.05 2.51
C THR A 173 -6.24 -20.94 1.02
N MET A 174 -5.01 -20.56 0.67
CA MET A 174 -4.56 -20.51 -0.72
C MET A 174 -4.67 -21.89 -1.40
N ASP A 175 -4.36 -22.98 -0.68
CA ASP A 175 -4.47 -24.33 -1.22
C ASP A 175 -5.93 -24.70 -1.54
N GLN A 176 -6.87 -24.29 -0.68
CA GLN A 176 -8.31 -24.45 -0.94
C GLN A 176 -8.74 -23.63 -2.15
N ALA A 177 -8.30 -22.38 -2.25
CA ALA A 177 -8.63 -21.50 -3.38
C ALA A 177 -8.09 -22.05 -4.72
N VAL A 178 -6.90 -22.65 -4.72
CA VAL A 178 -6.34 -23.34 -5.88
C VAL A 178 -7.13 -24.60 -6.22
N ALA A 179 -7.49 -25.41 -5.21
CA ALA A 179 -8.28 -26.63 -5.42
C ALA A 179 -9.67 -26.33 -5.96
N ASP A 180 -10.28 -25.23 -5.51
CA ASP A 180 -11.59 -24.76 -5.97
C ASP A 180 -11.52 -24.04 -7.33
N GLY A 181 -10.34 -23.82 -7.91
CA GLY A 181 -10.14 -23.13 -9.17
C GLY A 181 -10.39 -21.61 -9.11
N ILE A 182 -10.43 -21.03 -7.90
CA ILE A 182 -10.63 -19.59 -7.71
C ILE A 182 -9.34 -18.81 -7.98
N THR A 183 -8.18 -19.40 -7.68
CA THR A 183 -6.87 -18.80 -7.94
C THR A 183 -5.92 -19.81 -8.56
N VAL A 184 -4.79 -19.32 -9.08
CA VAL A 184 -3.75 -20.15 -9.68
C VAL A 184 -2.63 -20.43 -8.67
N PRO A 185 -1.93 -21.59 -8.78
CA PRO A 185 -0.80 -21.87 -7.91
C PRO A 185 0.37 -20.92 -8.20
N ILE A 186 0.96 -20.38 -7.13
CA ILE A 186 2.15 -19.54 -7.23
C ILE A 186 3.39 -20.44 -7.36
N LYS A 187 4.18 -20.24 -8.41
CA LYS A 187 5.48 -20.87 -8.57
C LYS A 187 6.58 -19.88 -8.22
N TYR A 188 7.30 -20.17 -7.14
CA TYR A 188 8.40 -19.32 -6.69
C TYR A 188 9.71 -19.71 -7.38
N HIS A 189 10.37 -18.76 -8.05
CA HIS A 189 11.66 -18.90 -8.69
C HIS A 189 12.67 -17.95 -8.04
N PRO A 190 13.46 -18.41 -7.05
CA PRO A 190 14.46 -17.55 -6.42
C PRO A 190 15.56 -17.20 -7.42
N ARG A 191 15.81 -15.91 -7.60
CA ARG A 191 16.89 -15.38 -8.44
C ARG A 191 17.87 -14.64 -7.54
N ILE A 192 19.08 -15.16 -7.39
CA ILE A 192 20.10 -14.53 -6.56
C ILE A 192 20.83 -13.49 -7.41
N THR A 193 20.53 -12.22 -7.19
CA THR A 193 21.35 -11.14 -7.70
C THR A 193 22.62 -11.08 -6.86
N LYS A 194 23.79 -11.43 -7.45
CA LYS A 194 25.06 -11.27 -6.75
C LYS A 194 25.35 -9.78 -6.61
N VAL A 195 25.07 -9.24 -5.44
CA VAL A 195 25.52 -7.92 -5.04
C VAL A 195 26.99 -8.03 -4.73
N LEU A 196 27.85 -7.56 -5.62
CA LEU A 196 29.26 -7.41 -5.33
C LEU A 196 29.42 -6.14 -4.47
N PHE A 197 29.40 -6.31 -3.16
CA PHE A 197 29.84 -5.25 -2.27
C PHE A 197 31.27 -4.89 -2.62
N ASP A 198 31.51 -3.62 -2.91
CA ASP A 198 32.85 -3.09 -2.99
C ASP A 198 33.51 -3.22 -1.61
N LYS A 199 34.46 -4.13 -1.50
CA LYS A 199 35.17 -4.41 -0.24
C LYS A 199 35.84 -3.15 0.34
N GLU A 200 36.21 -2.19 -0.51
CA GLU A 200 36.75 -0.91 -0.05
C GLU A 200 35.68 -0.03 0.59
N LYS A 201 34.46 0.02 0.06
CA LYS A 201 33.36 0.77 0.67
C LYS A 201 32.98 0.19 2.02
N ILE A 202 32.93 -1.14 2.16
CA ILE A 202 32.69 -1.80 3.46
C ILE A 202 33.77 -1.41 4.45
N ARG A 203 35.05 -1.47 4.07
CA ARG A 203 36.18 -1.10 4.95
C ARG A 203 36.10 0.36 5.40
N LEU A 204 35.79 1.28 4.48
CA LEU A 204 35.63 2.71 4.80
C LEU A 204 34.48 2.96 5.79
N VAL A 205 33.38 2.23 5.66
CA VAL A 205 32.24 2.30 6.60
C VAL A 205 32.64 1.75 7.97
N GLU A 206 33.36 0.62 8.01
CA GLU A 206 33.84 0.04 9.26
C GLU A 206 34.86 0.96 9.98
N GLU A 207 35.79 1.56 9.23
CA GLU A 207 36.77 2.54 9.77
C GLU A 207 36.08 3.82 10.25
N TYR A 208 35.03 4.27 9.59
CA TYR A 208 34.19 5.40 10.02
C TYR A 208 33.53 5.11 11.38
N TYR A 209 32.86 3.97 11.53
CA TYR A 209 32.20 3.60 12.77
C TYR A 209 33.19 3.36 13.93
N LYS A 210 34.39 2.87 13.62
CA LYS A 210 35.46 2.73 14.61
C LYS A 210 35.91 4.09 15.13
N ARG A 211 36.05 5.09 14.26
CA ARG A 211 36.34 6.49 14.68
C ARG A 211 35.21 7.08 15.51
N CYS A 212 33.95 6.90 15.12
CA CYS A 212 32.80 7.37 15.91
C CYS A 212 32.81 6.79 17.33
N ALA A 213 33.17 5.51 17.49
CA ALA A 213 33.32 4.88 18.81
C ALA A 213 34.49 5.49 19.63
N GLU A 214 35.60 5.77 18.98
CA GLU A 214 36.78 6.41 19.61
C GLU A 214 36.49 7.87 20.00
N GLU A 215 35.60 8.56 19.29
CA GLU A 215 35.19 9.95 19.56
C GLU A 215 34.03 10.07 20.55
N GLY A 216 33.57 8.96 21.15
CA GLY A 216 32.60 8.94 22.25
C GLY A 216 31.14 8.72 21.89
N SER A 217 30.85 8.30 20.67
CA SER A 217 29.48 7.86 20.30
C SER A 217 29.12 6.59 21.07
N THR A 218 27.85 6.48 21.51
CA THR A 218 27.40 5.28 22.22
C THR A 218 27.31 4.08 21.29
N LEU A 219 27.46 2.87 21.81
CA LEU A 219 27.27 1.63 21.05
C LEU A 219 25.88 1.54 20.44
N GLU A 220 24.84 2.06 21.13
CA GLU A 220 23.47 2.09 20.63
C GLU A 220 23.31 3.02 19.42
N ASP A 221 23.94 4.21 19.45
CA ASP A 221 23.91 5.15 18.32
C ASP A 221 24.65 4.59 17.11
N ILE A 222 25.77 3.91 17.36
CA ILE A 222 26.55 3.24 16.31
C ILE A 222 25.77 2.08 15.71
N GLU A 223 25.10 1.26 16.51
CA GLU A 223 24.25 0.16 16.02
C GLU A 223 23.04 0.68 15.28
N ALA A 224 22.37 1.73 15.77
CA ALA A 224 21.26 2.36 15.09
C ALA A 224 21.69 2.96 13.74
N SER A 225 22.85 3.60 13.69
CA SER A 225 23.41 4.17 12.45
C SER A 225 23.88 3.07 11.48
N LYS A 226 24.54 2.01 11.97
CA LYS A 226 24.87 0.82 11.17
C LYS A 226 23.61 0.17 10.58
N LYS A 227 22.57 0.04 11.40
CA LYS A 227 21.27 -0.50 10.96
C LYS A 227 20.59 0.39 9.92
N ALA A 228 20.72 1.71 10.03
CA ALA A 228 20.22 2.66 9.05
C ALA A 228 21.02 2.64 7.73
N MET A 229 22.35 2.54 7.79
CA MET A 229 23.22 2.51 6.60
C MET A 229 23.36 1.12 5.97
N SER A 230 23.32 0.05 6.74
CA SER A 230 23.24 -1.33 6.25
C SER A 230 21.80 -1.69 5.87
N SER A 231 20.88 -0.71 5.87
CA SER A 231 19.52 -0.99 5.50
C SER A 231 19.53 -1.59 4.10
N LEU A 232 18.81 -2.68 3.96
CA LEU A 232 18.54 -3.39 2.72
C LEU A 232 18.30 -2.41 1.54
N GLN A 233 17.79 -1.23 1.84
CA GLN A 233 17.45 -0.17 0.90
C GLN A 233 18.66 0.47 0.18
N VAL A 234 19.82 0.60 0.84
CA VAL A 234 21.05 1.09 0.19
C VAL A 234 21.56 0.04 -0.79
N ILE A 235 21.45 -1.23 -0.40
CA ILE A 235 21.81 -2.37 -1.25
C ILE A 235 20.87 -2.46 -2.46
N LEU A 236 19.57 -2.35 -2.22
CA LEU A 236 18.55 -2.44 -3.27
C LEU A 236 18.65 -1.28 -4.26
N GLY A 237 19.06 -0.08 -3.84
CA GLY A 237 19.23 1.09 -4.69
C GLY A 237 20.58 1.20 -5.42
N GLU A 238 21.49 0.22 -5.27
CA GLU A 238 22.82 0.28 -5.90
C GLU A 238 22.71 0.23 -7.42
N PRO A 239 23.26 1.22 -8.16
CA PRO A 239 23.05 1.38 -9.61
C PRO A 239 23.44 0.16 -10.44
N GLN A 240 24.60 -0.45 -10.18
CA GLN A 240 25.04 -1.63 -10.93
C GLN A 240 24.14 -2.85 -10.67
N ARG A 241 23.57 -2.96 -9.47
CA ARG A 241 22.58 -3.97 -9.15
C ARG A 241 21.30 -3.75 -9.95
N LEU A 242 20.80 -2.52 -9.98
CA LEU A 242 19.59 -2.16 -10.73
C LEU A 242 19.77 -2.38 -12.23
N GLU A 243 20.94 -2.08 -12.78
CA GLU A 243 21.25 -2.39 -14.18
C GLU A 243 21.17 -3.89 -14.49
N ARG A 244 21.77 -4.72 -13.63
CA ARG A 244 21.72 -6.19 -13.79
C ARG A 244 20.30 -6.71 -13.62
N LEU A 245 19.55 -6.16 -12.66
CA LEU A 245 18.16 -6.50 -12.41
C LEU A 245 17.30 -6.17 -13.65
N ALA A 246 17.47 -4.99 -14.24
CA ALA A 246 16.76 -4.59 -15.45
C ALA A 246 16.99 -5.56 -16.61
N VAL A 247 18.26 -5.95 -16.83
CA VAL A 247 18.62 -6.92 -17.88
C VAL A 247 18.01 -8.30 -17.58
N ASP A 248 18.11 -8.78 -16.35
CA ASP A 248 17.58 -10.09 -15.96
C ASP A 248 16.06 -10.16 -16.09
N ILE A 249 15.35 -9.11 -15.66
CA ILE A 249 13.89 -9.02 -15.81
C ILE A 249 13.50 -8.97 -17.30
N HIS A 250 14.16 -8.11 -18.08
CA HIS A 250 13.91 -7.99 -19.51
C HIS A 250 14.07 -9.34 -20.23
N ASP A 251 15.24 -9.96 -20.11
CA ASP A 251 15.56 -11.21 -20.81
C ASP A 251 14.63 -12.35 -20.38
N HIS A 252 14.33 -12.44 -19.07
CA HIS A 252 13.37 -13.42 -18.57
C HIS A 252 11.98 -13.20 -19.14
N TYR A 253 11.49 -11.95 -19.11
CA TYR A 253 10.15 -11.61 -19.57
C TYR A 253 9.98 -11.86 -21.08
N ILE A 254 10.94 -11.41 -21.91
CA ILE A 254 10.91 -11.64 -23.36
C ILE A 254 10.96 -13.13 -23.68
N LYS A 255 11.86 -13.89 -23.01
CA LYS A 255 11.95 -15.35 -23.19
C LYS A 255 10.64 -16.06 -22.80
N ALA A 256 10.03 -15.64 -21.72
CA ALA A 256 8.79 -16.22 -21.25
C ALA A 256 7.63 -15.94 -22.20
N CYS A 257 7.47 -14.69 -22.68
CA CYS A 257 6.47 -14.34 -23.67
C CYS A 257 6.66 -15.07 -25.00
N SER A 258 7.91 -15.28 -25.42
CA SER A 258 8.23 -16.03 -26.66
C SER A 258 7.85 -17.51 -26.59
N GLY A 259 7.76 -18.07 -25.38
CA GLY A 259 7.36 -19.47 -25.15
C GLY A 259 5.86 -19.72 -25.33
N ASP A 260 5.02 -18.69 -25.24
CA ASP A 260 3.58 -18.75 -25.46
C ASP A 260 3.11 -17.41 -26.08
N PRO A 261 3.34 -17.24 -27.40
CA PRO A 261 3.06 -15.97 -28.08
C PRO A 261 1.57 -15.67 -28.25
N ASP A 262 0.70 -16.67 -28.18
CA ASP A 262 -0.73 -16.51 -28.34
C ASP A 262 -1.41 -15.98 -27.05
N ARG A 263 -0.69 -15.98 -25.94
CA ARG A 263 -1.19 -15.53 -24.64
C ARG A 263 -0.60 -14.18 -24.26
N VAL A 264 -1.47 -13.23 -23.97
CA VAL A 264 -1.03 -11.96 -23.36
C VAL A 264 -0.58 -12.22 -21.94
N GLN A 265 0.68 -11.92 -21.67
CA GLN A 265 1.30 -12.12 -20.36
C GLN A 265 1.73 -10.75 -19.83
N LYS A 266 1.30 -10.43 -18.60
CA LYS A 266 1.65 -9.18 -17.93
C LYS A 266 2.58 -9.44 -16.75
N ALA A 267 3.38 -8.44 -16.45
CA ALA A 267 4.35 -8.51 -15.36
C ALA A 267 4.21 -7.30 -14.42
N MET A 268 4.40 -7.54 -13.14
CA MET A 268 4.48 -6.52 -12.11
C MET A 268 5.82 -6.62 -11.40
N ILE A 269 6.52 -5.49 -11.27
CA ILE A 269 7.77 -5.35 -10.54
C ILE A 269 7.46 -4.56 -9.27
N VAL A 270 7.64 -5.18 -8.11
CA VAL A 270 7.40 -4.57 -6.81
C VAL A 270 8.71 -4.07 -6.24
N CYS A 271 8.81 -2.77 -6.02
CA CYS A 271 9.98 -2.15 -5.42
C CYS A 271 9.68 -1.61 -4.02
N SER A 272 10.70 -1.62 -3.17
CA SER A 272 10.59 -1.20 -1.76
C SER A 272 10.49 0.32 -1.57
N LYS A 273 10.95 1.13 -2.55
CA LYS A 273 10.94 2.59 -2.51
C LYS A 273 10.72 3.21 -3.88
N ARG A 274 10.10 4.41 -3.88
CA ARG A 274 9.84 5.18 -5.11
C ARG A 274 11.11 5.56 -5.87
N GLU A 275 12.18 5.95 -5.15
CA GLU A 275 13.47 6.28 -5.76
C GLU A 275 14.09 5.09 -6.48
N ILE A 276 14.04 3.90 -5.86
CA ILE A 276 14.53 2.65 -6.46
C ILE A 276 13.73 2.32 -7.72
N ALA A 277 12.40 2.40 -7.62
CA ALA A 277 11.48 2.15 -8.73
C ALA A 277 11.71 3.12 -9.89
N TYR A 278 11.94 4.41 -9.59
CA TYR A 278 12.20 5.43 -10.61
C TYR A 278 13.58 5.25 -11.27
N ASN A 279 14.61 4.94 -10.49
CA ASN A 279 15.94 4.63 -11.03
C ASN A 279 15.89 3.39 -11.92
N LEU A 280 15.17 2.34 -11.51
CA LEU A 280 14.97 1.16 -12.34
C LEU A 280 14.24 1.50 -13.64
N LEU A 281 13.18 2.31 -13.58
CA LEU A 281 12.47 2.79 -14.76
C LEU A 281 13.39 3.55 -15.72
N THR A 282 14.23 4.45 -15.21
CA THR A 282 15.19 5.23 -16.01
C THR A 282 16.19 4.32 -16.72
N ILE A 283 16.68 3.29 -16.04
CA ILE A 283 17.56 2.27 -16.64
C ILE A 283 16.84 1.53 -17.78
N PHE A 284 15.56 1.17 -17.60
CA PHE A 284 14.79 0.57 -18.67
C PHE A 284 14.59 1.53 -19.84
N GLN A 285 14.35 2.82 -19.61
CA GLN A 285 14.22 3.83 -20.66
C GLN A 285 15.50 3.97 -21.49
N GLU A 286 16.65 3.91 -20.84
CA GLU A 286 17.95 4.02 -21.48
C GLU A 286 18.32 2.76 -22.30
N LYS A 287 18.06 1.56 -21.74
CA LYS A 287 18.47 0.30 -22.33
C LYS A 287 17.47 -0.26 -23.34
N TYR A 288 16.18 -0.02 -23.15
CA TYR A 288 15.08 -0.60 -23.91
C TYR A 288 14.06 0.48 -24.31
N PRO A 289 14.47 1.51 -25.06
CA PRO A 289 13.61 2.66 -25.42
C PRO A 289 12.34 2.25 -26.19
N GLU A 290 12.39 1.11 -26.92
CA GLU A 290 11.24 0.56 -27.64
C GLU A 290 10.07 0.18 -26.72
N TRP A 291 10.32 -0.09 -25.43
CA TRP A 291 9.27 -0.36 -24.45
C TRP A 291 8.49 0.89 -24.05
N PHE A 292 8.99 2.08 -24.41
CA PHE A 292 8.36 3.37 -24.09
C PHE A 292 7.69 4.04 -25.30
N GLU A 293 7.70 3.36 -26.46
CA GLU A 293 6.91 3.75 -27.61
C GLU A 293 5.41 3.58 -27.32
N LEU A 294 4.61 4.56 -27.70
CA LEU A 294 3.16 4.52 -27.48
C LEU A 294 2.48 3.69 -28.58
N ARG A 295 1.79 2.65 -28.16
CA ARG A 295 1.00 1.76 -29.02
C ARG A 295 -0.31 1.40 -28.33
N LYS A 296 -1.35 1.10 -29.08
CA LYS A 296 -2.63 0.62 -28.53
C LYS A 296 -2.53 -0.83 -28.08
N THR A 297 -1.89 -1.66 -28.87
CA THR A 297 -1.72 -3.12 -28.64
C THR A 297 -0.31 -3.55 -28.95
N PRO A 298 0.19 -4.67 -28.37
CA PRO A 298 1.48 -5.24 -28.71
C PRO A 298 1.53 -5.68 -30.17
N GLU A 299 2.74 -5.70 -30.72
CA GLU A 299 2.98 -6.22 -32.06
C GLU A 299 2.59 -7.71 -32.15
N GLY A 300 1.88 -8.07 -33.21
CA GLY A 300 1.41 -9.45 -33.44
C GLY A 300 0.10 -9.82 -32.74
N VAL A 301 -0.45 -8.99 -31.86
CA VAL A 301 -1.74 -9.24 -31.22
C VAL A 301 -2.88 -8.78 -32.14
N SER A 302 -3.79 -9.69 -32.45
CA SER A 302 -4.96 -9.40 -33.27
C SER A 302 -6.06 -8.74 -32.42
N CYS A 303 -6.58 -7.61 -32.91
CA CYS A 303 -7.71 -6.90 -32.31
C CYS A 303 -8.77 -6.62 -33.37
N THR A 304 -10.04 -6.59 -32.96
CA THR A 304 -11.11 -6.05 -33.77
C THR A 304 -11.08 -4.52 -33.78
N ASP A 305 -11.76 -3.88 -34.72
CA ASP A 305 -11.83 -2.41 -34.78
C ASP A 305 -12.48 -1.83 -33.50
N GLU A 306 -13.51 -2.51 -32.97
CA GLU A 306 -14.19 -2.13 -31.72
C GLU A 306 -13.25 -2.21 -30.52
N GLU A 307 -12.47 -3.30 -30.40
CA GLU A 307 -11.46 -3.43 -29.34
C GLU A 307 -10.36 -2.35 -29.44
N LEU A 308 -9.92 -2.02 -30.66
CA LEU A 308 -8.94 -0.96 -30.89
C LEU A 308 -9.45 0.44 -30.53
N GLU A 309 -10.77 0.69 -30.66
CA GLU A 309 -11.37 1.95 -30.24
C GLU A 309 -11.36 2.12 -28.73
N GLU A 310 -11.55 1.04 -27.97
CA GLU A 310 -11.52 1.05 -26.50
C GLU A 310 -10.12 1.15 -25.91
N LEU A 311 -9.08 0.76 -26.66
CA LEU A 311 -7.69 0.77 -26.19
C LEU A 311 -7.08 2.16 -26.30
N SER A 312 -6.44 2.61 -25.21
CA SER A 312 -5.61 3.80 -25.20
C SER A 312 -4.19 3.48 -25.66
N GLU A 313 -3.54 4.47 -26.29
CA GLU A 313 -2.09 4.40 -26.54
C GLU A 313 -1.32 4.41 -25.23
N MET A 314 -0.48 3.39 -25.03
CA MET A 314 0.28 3.16 -23.82
C MET A 314 1.68 2.66 -24.16
N PRO A 315 2.71 2.99 -23.34
CA PRO A 315 3.99 2.33 -23.40
C PRO A 315 3.85 0.87 -22.92
N THR A 316 4.80 0.02 -23.27
CA THR A 316 4.84 -1.35 -22.73
C THR A 316 5.09 -1.36 -21.23
N MET A 317 5.88 -0.39 -20.72
CA MET A 317 6.21 -0.27 -19.30
C MET A 317 5.86 1.12 -18.76
N ALA A 318 5.34 1.16 -17.53
CA ALA A 318 5.19 2.39 -16.76
C ALA A 318 5.32 2.13 -15.26
N MET A 319 5.59 3.19 -14.48
CA MET A 319 5.61 3.13 -13.02
C MET A 319 4.32 3.72 -12.44
N VAL A 320 3.79 3.07 -11.42
CA VAL A 320 2.64 3.53 -10.61
C VAL A 320 3.08 3.64 -9.16
N ALA A 321 3.00 4.84 -8.63
CA ALA A 321 3.28 5.15 -7.23
C ALA A 321 2.57 6.43 -6.82
N SER A 322 2.36 6.62 -5.51
CA SER A 322 1.91 7.89 -4.96
C SER A 322 3.01 8.95 -5.07
N VAL A 323 2.63 10.22 -5.23
CA VAL A 323 3.59 11.34 -5.16
C VAL A 323 3.90 11.72 -3.71
N GLY A 324 5.15 12.04 -3.44
CA GLY A 324 5.63 12.52 -2.15
C GLY A 324 6.03 13.99 -2.18
N LYS A 325 5.94 14.66 -1.04
CA LYS A 325 6.31 16.08 -0.92
C LYS A 325 7.80 16.37 -1.21
N ASN A 326 8.65 15.36 -1.01
CA ASN A 326 10.11 15.48 -1.15
C ASN A 326 10.64 14.72 -2.37
N ASP A 327 9.77 14.29 -3.29
CA ASP A 327 10.21 13.60 -4.50
C ASP A 327 11.05 14.53 -5.37
N PRO A 328 12.11 14.03 -6.02
CA PRO A 328 12.83 14.79 -7.05
C PRO A 328 11.86 15.28 -8.11
N LYS A 329 12.10 16.50 -8.62
CA LYS A 329 11.19 17.14 -9.57
C LYS A 329 10.87 16.27 -10.78
N GLU A 330 11.87 15.61 -11.35
CA GLU A 330 11.71 14.75 -12.53
C GLU A 330 10.78 13.56 -12.23
N MET A 331 10.94 12.92 -11.08
CA MET A 331 10.05 11.83 -10.64
C MET A 331 8.65 12.37 -10.35
N TYR A 332 8.52 13.53 -9.68
CA TYR A 332 7.24 14.15 -9.38
C TYR A 332 6.47 14.45 -10.68
N ASP A 333 7.13 15.04 -11.67
CA ASP A 333 6.55 15.39 -12.97
C ASP A 333 6.17 14.10 -13.75
N TYR A 334 7.02 13.08 -13.74
CA TYR A 334 6.72 11.77 -14.34
C TYR A 334 5.48 11.12 -13.73
N LEU A 335 5.33 11.16 -12.42
CA LEU A 335 4.17 10.60 -11.73
C LEU A 335 2.88 11.43 -11.92
N GLY A 336 2.95 12.57 -12.58
CA GLY A 336 1.81 13.45 -12.87
C GLY A 336 1.50 14.49 -11.80
N GLY A 337 2.34 14.62 -10.77
CA GLY A 337 2.23 15.64 -9.73
C GLY A 337 0.83 15.71 -9.14
N VAL A 338 0.18 16.86 -9.20
CA VAL A 338 -1.19 17.08 -8.70
C VAL A 338 -2.27 16.29 -9.45
N THR A 339 -1.98 15.74 -10.63
CA THR A 339 -2.89 14.91 -11.43
C THR A 339 -2.58 13.42 -11.33
N ASN A 340 -1.76 13.02 -10.35
CA ASN A 340 -1.34 11.62 -10.14
C ASN A 340 -2.52 10.66 -10.07
N ASP A 341 -3.62 11.01 -9.39
CA ASP A 341 -4.80 10.16 -9.28
C ASP A 341 -5.40 9.83 -10.66
N LYS A 342 -5.55 10.83 -11.53
CA LYS A 342 -6.09 10.63 -12.89
C LYS A 342 -5.17 9.79 -13.76
N ARG A 343 -3.84 10.01 -13.62
CA ARG A 343 -2.85 9.20 -14.29
C ARG A 343 -2.91 7.74 -13.82
N SER A 344 -3.01 7.53 -12.52
CA SER A 344 -3.11 6.19 -11.93
C SER A 344 -4.39 5.48 -12.35
N GLU A 345 -5.54 6.15 -12.41
CA GLU A 345 -6.80 5.59 -12.93
C GLU A 345 -6.69 5.19 -14.41
N LYS A 346 -6.02 6.00 -15.25
CA LYS A 346 -5.78 5.67 -16.66
C LYS A 346 -4.90 4.42 -16.79
N LEU A 347 -3.81 4.34 -15.99
CA LEU A 347 -2.90 3.20 -15.98
C LEU A 347 -3.60 1.94 -15.46
N ASP A 348 -4.42 2.05 -14.40
CA ASP A 348 -5.24 0.96 -13.85
C ASP A 348 -6.14 0.36 -14.94
N THR A 349 -6.90 1.21 -15.62
CA THR A 349 -7.79 0.79 -16.70
C THR A 349 -7.02 0.08 -17.81
N ALA A 350 -5.93 0.67 -18.28
CA ALA A 350 -5.13 0.12 -19.36
C ALA A 350 -4.45 -1.21 -18.96
N PHE A 351 -4.00 -1.35 -17.71
CA PHE A 351 -3.36 -2.58 -17.25
C PHE A 351 -4.35 -3.75 -17.10
N LYS A 352 -5.62 -3.47 -16.82
CA LYS A 352 -6.70 -4.47 -16.77
C LYS A 352 -7.16 -4.92 -18.14
N GLN A 353 -7.02 -4.09 -19.18
CA GLN A 353 -7.36 -4.45 -20.54
C GLN A 353 -6.34 -5.45 -21.09
N GLU A 354 -6.74 -6.69 -21.33
CA GLU A 354 -5.85 -7.78 -21.74
C GLU A 354 -4.98 -7.41 -22.95
N LYS A 355 -5.57 -6.90 -24.01
CA LYS A 355 -4.90 -6.59 -25.28
C LYS A 355 -4.16 -5.24 -25.31
N SER A 356 -4.12 -4.50 -24.20
CA SER A 356 -3.39 -3.24 -24.11
C SER A 356 -1.90 -3.45 -24.27
N ASN A 357 -1.21 -2.49 -24.92
CA ASN A 357 0.26 -2.47 -24.98
C ASN A 357 0.93 -2.34 -23.61
N PHE A 358 0.20 -1.87 -22.58
CA PHE A 358 0.71 -1.75 -21.23
C PHE A 358 0.79 -3.11 -20.54
N ARG A 359 1.98 -3.72 -20.54
CA ARG A 359 2.22 -5.09 -20.09
C ARG A 359 3.11 -5.22 -18.86
N VAL A 360 3.97 -4.25 -18.61
CA VAL A 360 4.91 -4.29 -17.47
C VAL A 360 4.69 -3.07 -16.59
N VAL A 361 4.43 -3.28 -15.31
CA VAL A 361 4.27 -2.18 -14.36
C VAL A 361 5.29 -2.27 -13.23
N ILE A 362 5.90 -1.13 -12.87
CA ILE A 362 6.69 -0.99 -11.64
C ILE A 362 5.79 -0.35 -10.60
N VAL A 363 5.67 -0.97 -9.43
CA VAL A 363 4.81 -0.48 -8.34
C VAL A 363 5.56 -0.30 -7.03
N VAL A 364 5.09 0.64 -6.21
CA VAL A 364 5.53 0.84 -4.83
C VAL A 364 4.30 1.04 -3.96
N ASP A 365 4.06 0.13 -3.04
CA ASP A 365 2.92 0.13 -2.09
C ASP A 365 1.52 0.23 -2.72
N MET A 366 1.41 0.17 -4.06
CA MET A 366 0.16 0.24 -4.81
C MET A 366 -0.05 -1.06 -5.59
N TRP A 367 -1.31 -1.43 -5.84
CA TRP A 367 -1.72 -2.60 -6.63
C TRP A 367 -1.27 -3.97 -6.08
N ILE A 368 -0.73 -4.03 -4.87
CA ILE A 368 -0.28 -5.29 -4.25
C ILE A 368 -1.45 -6.02 -3.60
N THR A 369 -2.44 -5.28 -3.12
CA THR A 369 -3.66 -5.82 -2.51
C THR A 369 -4.91 -5.22 -3.16
N GLY A 370 -5.94 -6.02 -3.34
CA GLY A 370 -7.21 -5.58 -3.93
C GLY A 370 -7.15 -5.21 -5.41
N PHE A 371 -6.11 -5.66 -6.13
CA PHE A 371 -5.91 -5.40 -7.55
C PHE A 371 -5.94 -6.72 -8.31
N ASP A 372 -6.95 -6.88 -9.16
CA ASP A 372 -7.18 -8.11 -9.92
C ASP A 372 -6.95 -7.88 -11.41
N VAL A 373 -6.06 -8.70 -12.01
CA VAL A 373 -5.70 -8.70 -13.42
C VAL A 373 -5.46 -10.13 -13.90
N GLU A 374 -6.41 -10.68 -14.63
CA GLU A 374 -6.38 -12.08 -15.10
C GLU A 374 -5.13 -12.42 -15.92
N SER A 375 -4.61 -11.46 -16.69
CA SER A 375 -3.41 -11.62 -17.52
C SER A 375 -2.09 -11.42 -16.77
N LEU A 376 -2.10 -11.10 -15.47
CA LEU A 376 -0.89 -10.96 -14.67
C LEU A 376 -0.25 -12.33 -14.42
N THR A 377 0.88 -12.58 -15.08
CA THR A 377 1.56 -13.88 -15.08
C THR A 377 2.84 -13.87 -14.25
N TYR A 378 3.54 -12.74 -14.21
CA TYR A 378 4.85 -12.62 -13.55
C TYR A 378 4.82 -11.53 -12.48
N LEU A 379 5.30 -11.89 -11.29
CA LEU A 379 5.56 -10.97 -10.20
C LEU A 379 7.06 -11.00 -9.87
N TYR A 380 7.74 -9.89 -10.10
CA TYR A 380 9.13 -9.68 -9.70
C TYR A 380 9.15 -8.88 -8.39
N ASN A 381 9.70 -9.47 -7.36
CA ASN A 381 9.79 -8.84 -6.04
C ASN A 381 11.24 -8.46 -5.77
N ASP A 382 11.50 -7.16 -5.69
CA ASP A 382 12.83 -6.57 -5.48
C ASP A 382 13.03 -6.07 -4.04
#